data_44c8823b9868f9050874e104cd0d7df2
#
_entry.id   44c8823b9868f9050874e104cd0d7df2
#
_cell.length_a   1.000
_cell.length_b   1.000
_cell.length_c   1.000
_cell.angle_alpha   90.00
_cell.angle_beta   90.00
_cell.angle_gamma   90.00
#
_symmetry.space_group_name_H-M   'P 1'
#
loop_
_entity.id
_entity.type
_entity.pdbx_description
1 polymer ?
#
loop_
_entity_poly.entity_id
_entity_poly.type
_entity_poly.pdbx_seq_one_letter_code
_entity_poly.pdbx_strand_id
1 'polypeptide(L)'
;MQMFTHGIITGGLFFLVGIIYERAHTRDLRAFGGLASQIPYYYGITMVTGFASLGLPGLAGFWSEFFVFRGSLGTIPVFAAIGGLGIVFTAGYILWKIVQHMFLGQPKERWAHLSDMTWWEKVTLWPLVATMLIFGIYPTPILSLFNTAMESLTQTLLR
;
A
#
# COMPACT_ATOMS: atom_id res chain seq x y z
N MET A 1 15.07 -4.11 -0.03
CA MET A 1 13.97 -3.43 0.71
C MET A 1 12.68 -3.44 -0.09
N GLN A 2 12.63 -2.96 -1.35
CA GLN A 2 11.39 -2.88 -2.15
C GLN A 2 10.60 -4.20 -2.22
N MET A 3 11.23 -5.33 -2.46
CA MET A 3 10.53 -6.62 -2.50
C MET A 3 9.83 -6.97 -1.19
N PHE A 4 10.46 -6.65 -0.06
CA PHE A 4 9.89 -6.90 1.26
C PHE A 4 8.68 -6.00 1.54
N THR A 5 8.83 -4.68 1.37
CA THR A 5 7.74 -3.72 1.61
C THR A 5 6.58 -3.93 0.64
N HIS A 6 6.88 -4.20 -0.63
CA HIS A 6 5.88 -4.53 -1.64
C HIS A 6 5.09 -5.79 -1.27
N GLY A 7 5.77 -6.85 -0.79
CA GLY A 7 5.10 -8.08 -0.35
C GLY A 7 4.10 -7.85 0.78
N ILE A 8 4.46 -7.04 1.78
CA ILE A 8 3.57 -6.70 2.91
C ILE A 8 2.40 -5.84 2.44
N ILE A 9 2.65 -4.83 1.63
CA ILE A 9 1.63 -3.90 1.14
C ILE A 9 0.64 -4.61 0.23
N THR A 10 1.14 -5.35 -0.77
CA THR A 10 0.27 -6.09 -1.71
C THR A 10 -0.48 -7.21 -1.02
N GLY A 11 0.15 -7.93 -0.08
CA GLY A 11 -0.54 -8.89 0.77
C GLY A 11 -1.73 -8.27 1.50
N GLY A 12 -1.52 -7.11 2.14
CA GLY A 12 -2.60 -6.35 2.78
C GLY A 12 -3.72 -5.95 1.82
N LEU A 13 -3.37 -5.44 0.62
CA LEU A 13 -4.36 -5.07 -0.39
C LEU A 13 -5.17 -6.28 -0.88
N PHE A 14 -4.53 -7.44 -1.09
CA PHE A 14 -5.25 -8.66 -1.49
C PHE A 14 -6.20 -9.15 -0.42
N PHE A 15 -5.81 -9.12 0.87
CA PHE A 15 -6.72 -9.43 1.96
C PHE A 15 -7.92 -8.48 1.98
N LEU A 16 -7.72 -7.18 1.80
CA LEU A 16 -8.79 -6.19 1.74
C LEU A 16 -9.75 -6.46 0.56
N VAL A 17 -9.22 -6.79 -0.61
CA VAL A 17 -10.05 -7.19 -1.76
C VAL A 17 -10.85 -8.46 -1.46
N GLY A 18 -10.25 -9.43 -0.76
CA GLY A 18 -10.95 -10.64 -0.30
C GLY A 18 -12.11 -10.31 0.62
N ILE A 19 -11.87 -9.50 1.64
CA ILE A 19 -12.86 -9.08 2.65
C ILE A 19 -14.07 -8.42 2.01
N ILE A 20 -13.88 -7.45 1.11
CA ILE A 20 -15.00 -6.78 0.46
C ILE A 20 -15.72 -7.71 -0.52
N TYR A 21 -14.99 -8.60 -1.18
CA TYR A 21 -15.58 -9.56 -2.11
C TYR A 21 -16.48 -10.58 -1.42
N GLU A 22 -16.09 -11.08 -0.25
CA GLU A 22 -16.92 -12.03 0.54
C GLU A 22 -18.27 -11.43 0.93
N ARG A 23 -18.33 -10.09 1.13
CA ARG A 23 -19.57 -9.39 1.52
C ARG A 23 -20.40 -8.92 0.33
N ALA A 24 -19.73 -8.41 -0.70
CA ALA A 24 -20.41 -7.76 -1.82
C ALA A 24 -20.54 -8.64 -3.06
N HIS A 25 -19.80 -9.76 -3.14
CA HIS A 25 -19.71 -10.65 -4.29
C HIS A 25 -19.41 -9.93 -5.62
N THR A 26 -18.76 -8.77 -5.55
CA THR A 26 -18.34 -7.98 -6.70
C THR A 26 -17.00 -7.30 -6.44
N ARG A 27 -16.21 -7.11 -7.51
CA ARG A 27 -14.95 -6.35 -7.52
C ARG A 27 -15.05 -5.05 -8.35
N ASP A 28 -16.24 -4.78 -8.91
CA ASP A 28 -16.44 -3.56 -9.69
C ASP A 28 -16.51 -2.34 -8.74
N LEU A 29 -15.51 -1.48 -8.81
CA LEU A 29 -15.44 -0.26 -8.01
C LEU A 29 -16.63 0.68 -8.24
N ARG A 30 -17.25 0.65 -9.43
CA ARG A 30 -18.42 1.47 -9.77
C ARG A 30 -19.68 1.02 -9.02
N ALA A 31 -19.71 -0.23 -8.56
CA ALA A 31 -20.82 -0.75 -7.77
C ALA A 31 -20.90 -0.09 -6.39
N PHE A 32 -19.77 0.37 -5.84
CA PHE A 32 -19.65 0.93 -4.50
C PHE A 32 -19.89 2.45 -4.46
N GLY A 33 -20.11 2.98 -3.25
CA GLY A 33 -20.23 4.40 -2.95
C GLY A 33 -20.50 4.62 -1.47
N GLY A 34 -19.84 5.60 -0.85
CA GLY A 34 -20.09 6.03 0.52
C GLY A 34 -19.78 5.01 1.62
N LEU A 35 -18.88 4.06 1.36
CA LEU A 35 -18.58 2.96 2.30
C LEU A 35 -17.89 3.41 3.59
N ALA A 36 -17.27 4.59 3.62
CA ALA A 36 -16.52 5.05 4.79
C ALA A 36 -17.37 5.15 6.05
N SER A 37 -18.64 5.54 5.93
CA SER A 37 -19.57 5.64 7.05
C SER A 37 -20.12 4.29 7.52
N GLN A 38 -20.15 3.29 6.64
CA GLN A 38 -20.76 1.99 6.92
C GLN A 38 -19.74 0.99 7.47
N ILE A 39 -18.52 1.00 6.94
CA ILE A 39 -17.43 0.08 7.30
C ILE A 39 -16.14 0.86 7.63
N PRO A 40 -16.13 1.65 8.73
CA PRO A 40 -15.06 2.58 9.04
C PRO A 40 -13.71 1.91 9.35
N TYR A 41 -13.68 0.72 9.96
CA TYR A 41 -12.42 -0.01 10.18
C TYR A 41 -11.81 -0.48 8.88
N TYR A 42 -12.62 -1.06 7.99
CA TYR A 42 -12.18 -1.45 6.66
C TYR A 42 -11.64 -0.25 5.87
N TYR A 43 -12.35 0.89 5.93
CA TYR A 43 -11.93 2.14 5.33
C TYR A 43 -10.57 2.60 5.85
N GLY A 44 -10.39 2.66 7.17
CA GLY A 44 -9.14 3.10 7.79
C GLY A 44 -7.94 2.26 7.39
N ILE A 45 -8.07 0.92 7.45
CA ILE A 45 -7.00 0.00 7.05
C ILE A 45 -6.71 0.10 5.55
N THR A 46 -7.75 0.24 4.71
CA THR A 46 -7.58 0.43 3.27
C THR A 46 -6.84 1.74 2.95
N MET A 47 -7.11 2.82 3.69
CA MET A 47 -6.39 4.07 3.52
C MET A 47 -4.91 3.93 3.86
N VAL A 48 -4.58 3.36 5.01
CA VAL A 48 -3.17 3.17 5.41
C VAL A 48 -2.44 2.29 4.38
N THR A 49 -3.03 1.17 3.98
CA THR A 49 -2.42 0.23 3.03
C THR A 49 -2.31 0.85 1.63
N GLY A 50 -3.33 1.56 1.18
CA GLY A 50 -3.35 2.28 -0.10
C GLY A 50 -2.31 3.40 -0.14
N PHE A 51 -2.20 4.20 0.91
CA PHE A 51 -1.17 5.25 0.98
C PHE A 51 0.24 4.67 1.15
N ALA A 52 0.40 3.53 1.80
CA ALA A 52 1.67 2.82 1.83
C ALA A 52 2.10 2.36 0.42
N SER A 53 1.14 1.96 -0.42
CA SER A 53 1.40 1.58 -1.83
C SER A 53 1.71 2.78 -2.74
N LEU A 54 1.41 3.98 -2.31
CA LEU A 54 1.74 5.23 -3.02
C LEU A 54 3.04 5.87 -2.52
N GLY A 55 3.77 5.21 -1.62
CA GLY A 55 4.99 5.75 -1.07
C GLY A 55 4.81 7.00 -0.21
N LEU A 56 3.71 7.11 0.55
CA LEU A 56 3.51 8.25 1.43
C LEU A 56 4.57 8.28 2.54
N PRO A 57 5.24 9.44 2.78
CA PRO A 57 6.20 9.59 3.88
C PRO A 57 5.61 9.17 5.22
N GLY A 58 6.37 8.40 6.00
CA GLY A 58 5.91 7.80 7.26
C GLY A 58 5.34 6.38 7.11
N LEU A 59 5.23 5.88 5.88
CA LEU A 59 4.86 4.48 5.59
C LEU A 59 6.01 3.75 4.88
N ALA A 60 6.07 2.42 5.04
CA ALA A 60 7.21 1.60 4.61
C ALA A 60 7.50 1.69 3.10
N GLY A 61 6.48 1.93 2.26
CA GLY A 61 6.63 2.10 0.82
C GLY A 61 7.54 3.26 0.45
N PHE A 62 7.48 4.38 1.19
CA PHE A 62 8.26 5.58 0.91
C PHE A 62 9.77 5.32 0.83
N TRP A 63 10.34 4.70 1.86
CA TRP A 63 11.79 4.48 1.91
C TRP A 63 12.29 3.58 0.79
N SER A 64 11.51 2.56 0.47
CA SER A 64 11.88 1.62 -0.59
C SER A 64 11.84 2.27 -1.98
N GLU A 65 10.81 3.03 -2.28
CA GLU A 65 10.68 3.76 -3.55
C GLU A 65 11.71 4.89 -3.64
N PHE A 66 11.90 5.66 -2.58
CA PHE A 66 12.89 6.72 -2.52
C PHE A 66 14.29 6.23 -2.89
N PHE A 67 14.74 5.10 -2.33
CA PHE A 67 16.06 4.55 -2.65
C PHE A 67 16.15 4.01 -4.07
N VAL A 68 15.07 3.42 -4.60
CA VAL A 68 15.01 2.99 -6.00
C VAL A 68 15.17 4.20 -6.94
N PHE A 69 14.40 5.26 -6.70
CA PHE A 69 14.49 6.49 -7.52
C PHE A 69 15.85 7.16 -7.39
N ARG A 70 16.37 7.30 -6.18
CA ARG A 70 17.70 7.88 -5.94
C ARG A 70 18.80 7.13 -6.70
N GLY A 71 18.76 5.79 -6.68
CA GLY A 71 19.73 4.97 -7.42
C GLY A 71 19.55 5.07 -8.94
N SER A 72 18.31 5.06 -9.40
CA SER A 72 17.96 5.07 -10.82
C SER A 72 18.30 6.42 -11.49
N LEU A 73 18.14 7.53 -10.79
CA LEU A 73 18.45 8.88 -11.34
C LEU A 73 19.91 9.03 -11.78
N GLY A 74 20.84 8.35 -11.09
CA GLY A 74 22.26 8.39 -11.46
C GLY A 74 22.64 7.50 -12.63
N THR A 75 21.86 6.45 -12.93
CA THR A 75 22.21 5.42 -13.91
C THR A 75 21.27 5.38 -15.12
N ILE A 76 19.97 5.53 -14.90
CA ILE A 76 18.92 5.41 -15.92
C ILE A 76 17.85 6.52 -15.75
N PRO A 77 18.20 7.82 -15.86
CA PRO A 77 17.32 8.93 -15.49
C PRO A 77 16.01 8.98 -16.26
N VAL A 78 16.02 8.57 -17.54
CA VAL A 78 14.80 8.52 -18.36
C VAL A 78 13.79 7.52 -17.81
N PHE A 79 14.24 6.32 -17.43
CA PHE A 79 13.36 5.31 -16.84
C PHE A 79 12.88 5.72 -15.45
N ALA A 80 13.71 6.40 -14.65
CA ALA A 80 13.30 6.97 -13.38
C ALA A 80 12.18 8.02 -13.56
N ALA A 81 12.28 8.89 -14.56
CA ALA A 81 11.25 9.87 -14.88
C ALA A 81 9.93 9.20 -15.31
N ILE A 82 9.99 8.17 -16.16
CA ILE A 82 8.81 7.39 -16.56
C ILE A 82 8.17 6.72 -15.35
N GLY A 83 8.96 6.11 -14.45
CA GLY A 83 8.48 5.53 -13.20
C GLY A 83 7.80 6.56 -12.29
N GLY A 84 8.37 7.76 -12.16
CA GLY A 84 7.79 8.86 -11.41
C GLY A 84 6.43 9.31 -11.96
N LEU A 85 6.29 9.41 -13.28
CA LEU A 85 5.00 9.67 -13.93
C LEU A 85 3.98 8.55 -13.62
N GLY A 86 4.42 7.28 -13.63
CA GLY A 86 3.58 6.13 -13.27
C GLY A 86 3.00 6.25 -11.86
N ILE A 87 3.81 6.69 -10.89
CA ILE A 87 3.34 6.93 -9.50
C ILE A 87 2.26 8.02 -9.47
N VAL A 88 2.45 9.12 -10.19
CA VAL A 88 1.46 10.22 -10.24
C VAL A 88 0.12 9.74 -10.80
N PHE A 89 0.13 8.95 -11.89
CA PHE A 89 -1.09 8.38 -12.46
C PHE A 89 -1.76 7.40 -11.51
N THR A 90 -0.99 6.54 -10.85
CA THR A 90 -1.51 5.57 -9.88
C THR A 90 -2.12 6.29 -8.67
N ALA A 91 -1.44 7.33 -8.16
CA ALA A 91 -1.96 8.15 -7.07
C ALA A 91 -3.29 8.81 -7.46
N GLY A 92 -3.36 9.42 -8.64
CA GLY A 92 -4.59 10.01 -9.16
C GLY A 92 -5.73 8.99 -9.25
N TYR A 93 -5.44 7.78 -9.75
CA TYR A 93 -6.44 6.71 -9.84
C TYR A 93 -6.93 6.25 -8.47
N ILE A 94 -6.03 6.00 -7.51
CA ILE A 94 -6.39 5.55 -6.15
C ILE A 94 -7.21 6.63 -5.44
N LEU A 95 -6.78 7.89 -5.48
CA LEU A 95 -7.48 8.99 -4.85
C LEU A 95 -8.87 9.20 -5.45
N TRP A 96 -9.00 9.15 -6.76
CA TRP A 96 -10.27 9.38 -7.41
C TRP A 96 -11.21 8.18 -7.34
N LYS A 97 -10.76 6.97 -7.69
CA LYS A 97 -11.63 5.79 -7.78
C LYS A 97 -11.88 5.13 -6.45
N ILE A 98 -10.86 4.99 -5.61
CA ILE A 98 -10.98 4.30 -4.32
C ILE A 98 -11.43 5.28 -3.26
N VAL A 99 -10.68 6.36 -3.02
CA VAL A 99 -10.99 7.26 -1.91
C VAL A 99 -12.27 8.03 -2.18
N GLN A 100 -12.37 8.76 -3.28
CA GLN A 100 -13.53 9.61 -3.55
C GLN A 100 -14.79 8.83 -3.90
N HIS A 101 -14.73 7.87 -4.85
CA HIS A 101 -15.95 7.20 -5.30
C HIS A 101 -16.39 6.06 -4.40
N MET A 102 -15.48 5.15 -4.07
CA MET A 102 -15.83 3.96 -3.30
C MET A 102 -16.14 4.31 -1.83
N PHE A 103 -15.31 5.13 -1.20
CA PHE A 103 -15.43 5.42 0.23
C PHE A 103 -16.17 6.70 0.56
N LEU A 104 -15.82 7.84 -0.07
CA LEU A 104 -16.37 9.16 0.24
C LEU A 104 -17.50 9.57 -0.72
N GLY A 105 -17.85 8.74 -1.71
CA GLY A 105 -18.94 9.00 -2.63
C GLY A 105 -20.31 8.95 -1.95
N GLN A 106 -21.37 9.13 -2.74
CA GLN A 106 -22.73 9.04 -2.21
C GLN A 106 -23.04 7.62 -1.75
N PRO A 107 -23.57 7.44 -0.53
CA PRO A 107 -23.98 6.13 0.00
C PRO A 107 -25.02 5.49 -0.93
N LYS A 108 -24.81 4.21 -1.24
CA LYS A 108 -25.76 3.42 -2.01
C LYS A 108 -26.53 2.51 -1.06
N GLU A 109 -27.86 2.58 -1.10
CA GLU A 109 -28.75 1.78 -0.23
C GLU A 109 -28.47 0.28 -0.29
N ARG A 110 -28.07 -0.22 -1.45
CA ARG A 110 -27.68 -1.61 -1.65
C ARG A 110 -26.63 -2.09 -0.64
N TRP A 111 -25.75 -1.22 -0.16
CA TRP A 111 -24.65 -1.55 0.73
C TRP A 111 -24.85 -1.11 2.17
N ALA A 112 -26.05 -0.57 2.51
CA ALA A 112 -26.37 -0.06 3.84
C ALA A 112 -26.24 -1.13 4.96
N HIS A 113 -26.28 -2.41 4.60
CA HIS A 113 -26.22 -3.53 5.54
C HIS A 113 -24.87 -4.27 5.53
N LEU A 114 -23.83 -3.72 4.88
CA LEU A 114 -22.50 -4.33 4.92
C LEU A 114 -21.97 -4.30 6.34
N SER A 115 -21.58 -5.48 6.85
CA SER A 115 -20.89 -5.59 8.13
C SER A 115 -19.44 -5.16 8.01
N ASP A 116 -18.93 -4.41 9.00
CA ASP A 116 -17.52 -4.06 9.08
C ASP A 116 -16.66 -5.29 9.40
N MET A 117 -15.37 -5.10 9.50
CA MET A 117 -14.39 -6.16 9.70
C MET A 117 -14.64 -6.94 10.99
N THR A 118 -14.60 -8.25 10.88
CA THR A 118 -14.62 -9.18 12.01
C THR A 118 -13.32 -9.10 12.81
N TRP A 119 -13.32 -9.64 14.03
CA TRP A 119 -12.12 -9.70 14.86
C TRP A 119 -10.96 -10.44 14.18
N TRP A 120 -11.23 -11.55 13.53
CA TRP A 120 -10.21 -12.35 12.84
C TRP A 120 -9.58 -11.62 11.66
N GLU A 121 -10.37 -10.89 10.88
CA GLU A 121 -9.87 -10.04 9.79
C GLU A 121 -8.97 -8.92 10.32
N LYS A 122 -9.35 -8.31 11.43
CA LYS A 122 -8.53 -7.29 12.10
C LYS A 122 -7.21 -7.87 12.57
N VAL A 123 -7.22 -9.02 13.26
CA VAL A 123 -5.99 -9.68 13.76
C VAL A 123 -5.06 -10.06 12.60
N THR A 124 -5.60 -10.45 11.45
CA THR A 124 -4.79 -10.78 10.27
C THR A 124 -4.14 -9.55 9.63
N LEU A 125 -4.84 -8.43 9.56
CA LEU A 125 -4.36 -7.21 8.89
C LEU A 125 -3.50 -6.32 9.80
N TRP A 126 -3.75 -6.28 11.10
CA TRP A 126 -3.01 -5.42 12.02
C TRP A 126 -1.50 -5.62 12.01
N PRO A 127 -0.95 -6.85 11.98
CA PRO A 127 0.50 -7.05 11.86
C PRO A 127 1.08 -6.43 10.60
N LEU A 128 0.39 -6.52 9.47
CA LEU A 128 0.82 -5.92 8.21
C LEU A 128 0.82 -4.39 8.31
N VAL A 129 -0.26 -3.80 8.82
CA VAL A 129 -0.39 -2.36 9.04
C VAL A 129 0.67 -1.85 10.02
N ALA A 130 0.86 -2.55 11.15
CA ALA A 130 1.89 -2.22 12.13
C ALA A 130 3.29 -2.24 11.50
N THR A 131 3.59 -3.23 10.68
CA THR A 131 4.87 -3.33 9.96
C THR A 131 5.05 -2.16 8.98
N MET A 132 3.99 -1.77 8.25
CA MET A 132 4.03 -0.60 7.34
C MET A 132 4.34 0.69 8.10
N LEU A 133 3.75 0.89 9.28
CA LEU A 133 3.97 2.07 10.12
C LEU A 133 5.37 2.05 10.77
N ILE A 134 5.76 0.93 11.38
CA ILE A 134 7.04 0.80 12.07
C ILE A 134 8.20 1.08 11.11
N PHE A 135 8.22 0.41 9.96
CA PHE A 135 9.30 0.62 8.98
C PHE A 135 9.17 1.89 8.16
N GLY A 136 7.99 2.52 8.18
CA GLY A 136 7.81 3.86 7.63
C GLY A 136 8.40 4.94 8.51
N ILE A 137 8.22 4.84 9.83
CA ILE A 137 8.71 5.80 10.81
C ILE A 137 10.17 5.52 11.19
N TYR A 138 10.52 4.24 11.39
CA TYR A 138 11.85 3.81 11.81
C TYR A 138 12.42 2.72 10.88
N PRO A 139 12.94 3.10 9.70
CA PRO A 139 13.43 2.15 8.70
C PRO A 139 14.81 1.56 9.03
N THR A 140 15.55 2.13 9.97
CA THR A 140 16.96 1.77 10.28
C THR A 140 17.20 0.27 10.47
N PRO A 141 16.38 -0.49 11.23
CA PRO A 141 16.65 -1.91 11.48
C PRO A 141 16.65 -2.73 10.19
N ILE A 142 15.69 -2.46 9.31
CA ILE A 142 15.59 -3.19 8.05
C ILE A 142 16.62 -2.71 7.03
N LEU A 143 16.95 -1.42 7.01
CA LEU A 143 17.98 -0.87 6.14
C LEU A 143 19.36 -1.40 6.48
N SER A 144 19.72 -1.50 7.76
CA SER A 144 21.02 -2.06 8.19
C SER A 144 21.19 -3.50 7.73
N LEU A 145 20.13 -4.31 7.82
CA LEU A 145 20.17 -5.70 7.36
C LEU A 145 20.43 -5.79 5.84
N PHE A 146 19.75 -4.96 5.06
CA PHE A 146 19.95 -4.95 3.60
C PHE A 146 21.30 -4.36 3.20
N ASN A 147 21.78 -3.31 3.86
CA ASN A 147 23.08 -2.72 3.57
C ASN A 147 24.22 -3.72 3.81
N THR A 148 24.22 -4.44 4.93
CA THR A 148 25.21 -5.47 5.21
C THR A 148 25.24 -6.56 4.14
N ALA A 149 24.08 -7.02 3.69
CA ALA A 149 23.98 -8.02 2.63
C ALA A 149 24.51 -7.48 1.28
N MET A 150 24.19 -6.24 0.95
CA MET A 150 24.63 -5.59 -0.29
C MET A 150 26.15 -5.32 -0.31
N GLU A 151 26.73 -4.89 0.80
CA GLU A 151 28.18 -4.71 0.94
C GLU A 151 28.92 -6.02 0.73
N SER A 152 28.47 -7.12 1.35
CA SER A 152 29.02 -8.44 1.17
C SER A 152 28.99 -8.90 -0.31
N LEU A 153 27.85 -8.69 -0.97
CA LEU A 153 27.66 -9.03 -2.38
C LEU A 153 28.59 -8.21 -3.29
N THR A 154 28.70 -6.91 -3.04
CA THR A 154 29.55 -6.00 -3.82
C THR A 154 31.03 -6.38 -3.68
N GLN A 155 31.49 -6.71 -2.48
CA GLN A 155 32.86 -7.18 -2.27
C GLN A 155 33.15 -8.50 -2.98
N THR A 156 32.15 -9.38 -3.10
CA THR A 156 32.31 -10.67 -3.80
C THR A 156 32.36 -10.49 -5.31
N LEU A 157 31.60 -9.54 -5.87
CA LEU A 157 31.56 -9.27 -7.31
C LEU A 157 32.75 -8.45 -7.83
N LEU A 158 33.42 -7.68 -6.96
CA LEU A 158 34.58 -6.88 -7.31
C LEU A 158 35.92 -7.60 -7.14
N ARG A 159 35.91 -8.84 -6.68
CA ARG A 159 37.06 -9.76 -6.65
C ARG A 159 37.12 -10.62 -7.91
#